data_fa580586134a7315aa465975ee33a181
#
_entry.id   fa580586134a7315aa465975ee33a181
#
_cell.length_a   1.000
_cell.length_b   1.000
_cell.length_c   1.000
_cell.angle_alpha   90.00
_cell.angle_beta   90.00
_cell.angle_gamma   90.00
#
_symmetry.space_group_name_H-M   'P 1'
#
loop_
_entity.id
_entity.type
_entity.pdbx_description
1 polymer ?
#
loop_
_entity_poly.entity_id
_entity_poly.type
_entity_poly.pdbx_seq_one_letter_code
_entity_poly.pdbx_strand_id
1 'polypeptide(L)'
;SELVEDRIGQDGSFSYQYDNIGNRKSARELEEEVSYEANQLNQYTDVTGETELFTPSFDPDGNQTRIRTSVGIWEVSYDANNRPVSFTSEDGRITVTCGYDYQGRRFEKKVIINGSTSSHSWFLYRDYLQVAELDLMRPEPGLVQSYLWDPTDPRATRILMMTCWKENGMADGEHLFFTHDALKNVTSIFDGEQTRRARYEYAPFG
;
A
#
# COMPACT_ATOMS: atom_id res chain seq x y z
N SER A 1 0.05 0.52 30.16
CA SER A 1 0.78 0.65 28.88
C SER A 1 1.49 -0.66 28.59
N GLU A 2 1.37 -1.16 27.40
CA GLU A 2 2.05 -2.37 26.93
C GLU A 2 3.30 -1.96 26.15
N LEU A 3 4.43 -2.60 26.46
CA LEU A 3 5.68 -2.49 25.71
C LEU A 3 5.87 -3.77 24.91
N VAL A 4 6.02 -3.65 23.60
CA VAL A 4 6.35 -4.76 22.70
C VAL A 4 7.74 -4.50 22.14
N GLU A 5 8.66 -5.42 22.34
CA GLU A 5 10.03 -5.36 21.82
C GLU A 5 10.31 -6.54 20.89
N ASP A 6 11.00 -6.27 19.77
CA ASP A 6 11.53 -7.29 18.87
C ASP A 6 12.92 -6.89 18.37
N ARG A 7 13.72 -7.85 17.93
CA ARG A 7 15.09 -7.64 17.47
C ARG A 7 15.33 -8.31 16.12
N ILE A 8 15.86 -7.55 15.18
CA ILE A 8 16.30 -8.04 13.88
C ILE A 8 17.83 -7.93 13.79
N GLY A 9 18.51 -9.09 13.71
CA GLY A 9 19.97 -9.16 13.62
C GLY A 9 20.71 -8.68 14.88
N GLN A 10 21.98 -8.29 14.74
CA GLN A 10 22.81 -7.83 15.87
C GLN A 10 22.63 -6.34 16.21
N ASP A 11 22.08 -5.52 15.30
CA ASP A 11 22.07 -4.05 15.43
C ASP A 11 20.67 -3.39 15.28
N GLY A 12 19.59 -4.17 15.14
CA GLY A 12 18.24 -3.62 14.98
C GLY A 12 17.31 -3.97 16.14
N SER A 13 16.73 -2.96 16.80
CA SER A 13 15.67 -3.17 17.79
C SER A 13 14.43 -2.38 17.40
N PHE A 14 13.27 -2.99 17.65
CA PHE A 14 11.97 -2.36 17.53
C PHE A 14 11.32 -2.35 18.89
N SER A 15 10.78 -1.21 19.31
CA SER A 15 9.99 -1.14 20.53
C SER A 15 8.79 -0.23 20.34
N TYR A 16 7.65 -0.64 20.88
CA TYR A 16 6.38 0.06 20.72
C TYR A 16 5.70 0.19 22.08
N GLN A 17 5.18 1.38 22.36
CA GLN A 17 4.36 1.60 23.55
C GLN A 17 2.95 1.97 23.15
N TYR A 18 1.99 1.39 23.84
CA TYR A 18 0.56 1.61 23.61
C TYR A 18 -0.11 2.15 24.88
N ASP A 19 -1.21 2.87 24.70
CA ASP A 19 -2.11 3.19 25.81
C ASP A 19 -3.00 1.98 26.15
N ASN A 20 -3.90 2.16 27.12
CA ASN A 20 -4.77 1.08 27.62
C ASN A 20 -5.84 0.63 26.62
N ILE A 21 -6.06 1.37 25.53
CA ILE A 21 -7.06 1.10 24.51
C ILE A 21 -6.44 0.80 23.14
N GLY A 22 -5.09 0.67 23.09
CA GLY A 22 -4.36 0.22 21.92
C GLY A 22 -3.84 1.32 21.00
N ASN A 23 -3.95 2.61 21.34
CA ASN A 23 -3.30 3.67 20.57
C ASN A 23 -1.79 3.63 20.80
N ARG A 24 -1.00 3.74 19.74
CA ARG A 24 0.46 3.85 19.84
C ARG A 24 0.83 5.18 20.49
N LYS A 25 1.69 5.15 21.50
CA LYS A 25 2.25 6.33 22.18
C LYS A 25 3.65 6.65 21.71
N SER A 26 4.45 5.61 21.48
CA SER A 26 5.76 5.76 20.85
C SER A 26 6.09 4.52 20.02
N ALA A 27 6.94 4.74 19.02
CA ALA A 27 7.61 3.71 18.27
C ALA A 27 9.10 4.04 18.21
N ARG A 28 9.93 3.05 18.45
CA ARG A 28 11.34 3.12 18.12
C ARG A 28 11.62 2.03 17.10
N GLU A 29 12.06 2.44 15.93
CA GLU A 29 12.35 1.56 14.80
C GLU A 29 13.79 1.80 14.38
N LEU A 30 14.67 0.84 14.73
CA LEU A 30 16.13 0.99 14.61
C LEU A 30 16.63 2.16 15.50
N GLU A 31 17.06 3.27 14.88
CA GLU A 31 17.54 4.46 15.56
C GLU A 31 16.51 5.59 15.57
N GLU A 32 15.40 5.44 14.84
CA GLU A 32 14.36 6.48 14.77
C GLU A 32 13.34 6.31 15.90
N GLU A 33 13.03 7.41 16.58
CA GLU A 33 11.99 7.45 17.60
C GLU A 33 10.87 8.39 17.17
N VAL A 34 9.63 7.89 17.27
CA VAL A 34 8.42 8.63 16.91
C VAL A 34 7.46 8.58 18.09
N SER A 35 6.93 9.73 18.50
CA SER A 35 5.87 9.84 19.49
C SER A 35 4.53 10.19 18.85
N TYR A 36 3.45 9.76 19.49
CA TYR A 36 2.08 9.91 19.00
C TYR A 36 1.19 10.47 20.10
N GLU A 37 0.39 11.47 19.78
CA GLU A 37 -0.68 11.97 20.65
C GLU A 37 -2.04 11.66 20.00
N ALA A 38 -2.99 11.18 20.79
CA ALA A 38 -4.33 10.86 20.33
C ALA A 38 -5.39 11.62 21.13
N ASN A 39 -6.47 12.01 20.46
CA ASN A 39 -7.64 12.63 21.07
C ASN A 39 -8.61 11.57 21.64
N GLN A 40 -9.73 12.04 22.21
CA GLN A 40 -10.76 11.17 22.80
C GLN A 40 -11.50 10.31 21.76
N LEU A 41 -11.37 10.60 20.47
CA LEU A 41 -11.92 9.83 19.35
C LEU A 41 -10.92 8.80 18.80
N ASN A 42 -9.79 8.58 19.49
CA ASN A 42 -8.68 7.71 19.04
C ASN A 42 -8.06 8.13 17.70
N GLN A 43 -8.09 9.41 17.40
CA GLN A 43 -7.44 9.99 16.23
C GLN A 43 -6.13 10.61 16.67
N TYR A 44 -5.03 10.33 15.97
CA TYR A 44 -3.75 11.00 16.23
C TYR A 44 -3.84 12.48 15.90
N THR A 45 -3.50 13.31 16.87
CA THR A 45 -3.44 14.78 16.70
C THR A 45 -2.05 15.24 16.31
N ASP A 46 -1.04 14.54 16.81
CA ASP A 46 0.35 14.85 16.54
C ASP A 46 1.18 13.57 16.41
N VAL A 47 2.09 13.57 15.42
CA VAL A 47 3.09 12.55 15.21
C VAL A 47 4.45 13.23 15.11
N THR A 48 5.29 13.08 16.14
CA THR A 48 6.56 13.78 16.26
C THR A 48 7.72 12.80 16.10
N GLY A 49 8.48 12.95 15.02
CA GLY A 49 9.79 12.31 14.84
C GLY A 49 10.94 13.24 15.24
N GLU A 50 12.18 12.80 15.07
CA GLU A 50 13.38 13.59 15.47
C GLU A 50 13.49 14.93 14.74
N THR A 51 13.02 15.03 13.50
CA THR A 51 13.20 16.20 12.65
C THR A 51 11.93 16.95 12.30
N GLU A 52 10.76 16.34 12.44
CA GLU A 52 9.51 16.91 11.92
C GLU A 52 8.29 16.54 12.76
N LEU A 53 7.48 17.55 13.06
CA LEU A 53 6.12 17.41 13.55
C LEU A 53 5.15 17.21 12.36
N PHE A 54 4.33 16.18 12.41
CA PHE A 54 3.23 15.96 11.48
C PHE A 54 1.89 15.99 12.22
N THR A 55 0.99 16.88 11.80
CA THR A 55 -0.36 16.99 12.33
C THR A 55 -1.35 16.44 11.32
N PRO A 56 -1.94 15.24 11.56
CA PRO A 56 -3.01 14.69 10.74
C PRO A 56 -4.26 15.57 10.78
N SER A 57 -5.08 15.49 9.74
CA SER A 57 -6.42 16.11 9.70
C SER A 57 -7.47 15.04 9.41
N PHE A 58 -8.70 15.28 9.86
CA PHE A 58 -9.80 14.35 9.70
C PHE A 58 -11.06 15.10 9.23
N ASP A 59 -11.91 14.40 8.47
CA ASP A 59 -13.24 14.88 8.13
C ASP A 59 -14.23 14.56 9.27
N PRO A 60 -15.49 15.04 9.16
CA PRO A 60 -16.51 14.76 10.19
C PRO A 60 -16.86 13.27 10.36
N ASP A 61 -16.61 12.45 9.34
CA ASP A 61 -16.85 11.00 9.36
C ASP A 61 -15.65 10.23 9.98
N GLY A 62 -14.57 10.95 10.33
CA GLY A 62 -13.39 10.40 10.97
C GLY A 62 -12.32 9.88 9.98
N ASN A 63 -12.49 10.11 8.68
CA ASN A 63 -11.49 9.75 7.70
C ASN A 63 -10.30 10.71 7.77
N GLN A 64 -9.08 10.17 7.71
CA GLN A 64 -7.88 10.98 7.73
C GLN A 64 -7.66 11.69 6.38
N THR A 65 -7.86 13.00 6.34
CA THR A 65 -7.76 13.83 5.14
C THR A 65 -6.36 14.34 4.85
N ARG A 66 -5.48 14.36 5.86
CA ARG A 66 -4.05 14.68 5.68
C ARG A 66 -3.23 13.54 6.21
N ILE A 67 -2.48 12.90 5.30
CA ILE A 67 -1.68 11.70 5.59
C ILE A 67 -0.19 11.96 5.28
N ARG A 68 0.69 11.24 5.98
CA ARG A 68 2.12 11.21 5.70
C ARG A 68 2.49 9.80 5.21
N THR A 69 3.28 9.75 4.15
CA THR A 69 3.85 8.52 3.58
C THR A 69 5.37 8.69 3.43
N SER A 70 6.07 7.63 3.07
CA SER A 70 7.51 7.67 2.77
C SER A 70 7.88 8.60 1.60
N VAL A 71 6.90 8.98 0.77
CA VAL A 71 7.09 9.87 -0.39
C VAL A 71 6.54 11.28 -0.19
N GLY A 72 6.08 11.61 1.01
CA GLY A 72 5.62 12.94 1.37
C GLY A 72 4.24 13.01 2.00
N ILE A 73 3.73 14.22 2.12
CA ILE A 73 2.42 14.53 2.69
C ILE A 73 1.39 14.63 1.56
N TRP A 74 0.18 14.12 1.83
CA TRP A 74 -0.91 14.07 0.88
C TRP A 74 -2.21 14.56 1.52
N GLU A 75 -2.98 15.33 0.75
CA GLU A 75 -4.38 15.61 1.04
C GLU A 75 -5.26 14.55 0.37
N VAL A 76 -6.18 13.97 1.15
CA VAL A 76 -7.05 12.86 0.72
C VAL A 76 -8.50 13.29 0.80
N SER A 77 -9.26 13.00 -0.24
CA SER A 77 -10.73 13.14 -0.24
C SER A 77 -11.42 11.79 -0.37
N TYR A 78 -12.60 11.70 0.24
CA TYR A 78 -13.36 10.46 0.37
C TYR A 78 -14.74 10.61 -0.28
N ASP A 79 -15.30 9.50 -0.73
CA ASP A 79 -16.71 9.44 -1.14
C ASP A 79 -17.64 9.19 0.06
N ALA A 80 -18.96 9.18 -0.18
CA ALA A 80 -19.96 8.95 0.84
C ALA A 80 -19.95 7.54 1.48
N ASN A 81 -19.11 6.64 0.97
CA ASN A 81 -18.87 5.30 1.56
C ASN A 81 -17.52 5.24 2.29
N ASN A 82 -16.92 6.38 2.61
CA ASN A 82 -15.60 6.50 3.26
C ASN A 82 -14.47 5.82 2.48
N ARG A 83 -14.54 5.84 1.13
CA ARG A 83 -13.49 5.31 0.27
C ARG A 83 -12.65 6.46 -0.28
N PRO A 84 -11.30 6.38 -0.23
CA PRO A 84 -10.43 7.45 -0.70
C PRO A 84 -10.47 7.56 -2.23
N VAL A 85 -11.03 8.64 -2.75
CA VAL A 85 -11.21 8.86 -4.20
C VAL A 85 -10.15 9.76 -4.82
N SER A 86 -9.44 10.57 -4.02
CA SER A 86 -8.37 11.42 -4.52
C SER A 86 -7.27 11.60 -3.48
N PHE A 87 -6.02 11.62 -3.95
CA PHE A 87 -4.85 11.96 -3.18
C PHE A 87 -4.10 13.05 -3.93
N THR A 88 -3.82 14.18 -3.28
CA THR A 88 -3.05 15.26 -3.87
C THR A 88 -1.80 15.51 -3.02
N SER A 89 -0.61 15.51 -3.65
CA SER A 89 0.63 15.84 -2.96
C SER A 89 0.58 17.27 -2.40
N GLU A 90 1.25 17.53 -1.28
CA GLU A 90 1.23 18.83 -0.60
C GLU A 90 1.65 19.99 -1.52
N ASP A 91 2.55 19.74 -2.47
CA ASP A 91 2.97 20.71 -3.49
C ASP A 91 1.99 20.84 -4.68
N GLY A 92 0.91 20.06 -4.69
CA GLY A 92 -0.13 20.05 -5.72
C GLY A 92 0.29 19.47 -7.09
N ARG A 93 1.52 18.98 -7.22
CA ARG A 93 2.03 18.50 -8.51
C ARG A 93 1.53 17.13 -8.91
N ILE A 94 1.23 16.27 -7.94
CA ILE A 94 0.78 14.90 -8.18
C ILE A 94 -0.64 14.75 -7.65
N THR A 95 -1.54 14.26 -8.49
CA THR A 95 -2.88 13.85 -8.08
C THR A 95 -3.13 12.42 -8.51
N VAL A 96 -3.57 11.58 -7.57
CA VAL A 96 -4.01 10.22 -7.85
C VAL A 96 -5.51 10.16 -7.62
N THR A 97 -6.27 9.71 -8.61
CA THR A 97 -7.72 9.47 -8.47
C THR A 97 -8.02 7.98 -8.53
N CYS A 98 -9.01 7.54 -7.75
CA CYS A 98 -9.45 6.15 -7.66
C CYS A 98 -10.95 6.03 -7.91
N GLY A 99 -11.34 5.07 -8.75
CA GLY A 99 -12.72 4.67 -8.97
C GLY A 99 -13.02 3.34 -8.28
N TYR A 100 -14.24 3.19 -7.73
CA TYR A 100 -14.67 1.98 -7.02
C TYR A 100 -15.96 1.44 -7.60
N ASP A 101 -16.05 0.12 -7.69
CA ASP A 101 -17.28 -0.55 -8.08
C ASP A 101 -18.28 -0.67 -6.90
N TYR A 102 -19.43 -1.27 -7.17
CA TYR A 102 -20.49 -1.45 -6.16
C TYR A 102 -20.10 -2.38 -5.00
N GLN A 103 -19.07 -3.21 -5.17
CA GLN A 103 -18.53 -4.09 -4.12
C GLN A 103 -17.41 -3.43 -3.32
N GLY A 104 -17.07 -2.16 -3.62
CA GLY A 104 -15.98 -1.44 -2.96
C GLY A 104 -14.58 -1.79 -3.47
N ARG A 105 -14.46 -2.52 -4.59
CA ARG A 105 -13.16 -2.84 -5.18
C ARG A 105 -12.71 -1.68 -6.05
N ARG A 106 -11.45 -1.26 -5.91
CA ARG A 106 -10.88 -0.20 -6.74
C ARG A 106 -10.64 -0.73 -8.16
N PHE A 107 -11.50 -0.38 -9.10
CA PHE A 107 -11.37 -0.81 -10.49
C PHE A 107 -10.56 0.17 -11.35
N GLU A 108 -10.37 1.42 -10.91
CA GLU A 108 -9.68 2.45 -11.67
C GLU A 108 -8.68 3.21 -10.80
N LYS A 109 -7.51 3.52 -11.38
CA LYS A 109 -6.52 4.42 -10.82
C LYS A 109 -5.93 5.28 -11.92
N LYS A 110 -5.92 6.60 -11.71
CA LYS A 110 -5.33 7.57 -12.62
C LYS A 110 -4.32 8.43 -11.87
N VAL A 111 -3.13 8.61 -12.42
CA VAL A 111 -2.09 9.48 -11.89
C VAL A 111 -1.92 10.67 -12.84
N ILE A 112 -1.99 11.86 -12.27
CA ILE A 112 -1.82 13.14 -12.97
C ILE A 112 -0.58 13.81 -12.38
N ILE A 113 0.36 14.22 -13.23
CA ILE A 113 1.59 14.92 -12.83
C ILE A 113 1.63 16.25 -13.59
N ASN A 114 1.72 17.36 -12.85
CA ASN A 114 1.73 18.71 -13.40
C ASN A 114 0.57 18.97 -14.38
N GLY A 115 -0.64 18.47 -14.07
CA GLY A 115 -1.84 18.62 -14.88
C GLY A 115 -1.97 17.66 -16.07
N SER A 116 -0.96 16.85 -16.34
CA SER A 116 -0.99 15.85 -17.42
C SER A 116 -1.16 14.43 -16.88
N THR A 117 -2.00 13.62 -17.53
CA THR A 117 -2.15 12.20 -17.15
C THR A 117 -0.86 11.47 -17.44
N SER A 118 -0.27 10.89 -16.39
CA SER A 118 0.98 10.10 -16.43
C SER A 118 0.71 8.61 -16.53
N SER A 119 -0.34 8.12 -15.86
CA SER A 119 -0.80 6.73 -15.99
C SER A 119 -2.30 6.65 -15.75
N HIS A 120 -2.93 5.66 -16.38
CA HIS A 120 -4.35 5.38 -16.21
C HIS A 120 -4.58 3.88 -16.32
N SER A 121 -4.92 3.23 -15.22
CA SER A 121 -5.04 1.78 -15.10
C SER A 121 -6.45 1.35 -14.75
N TRP A 122 -6.88 0.21 -15.32
CA TRP A 122 -8.03 -0.55 -14.87
C TRP A 122 -7.60 -1.88 -14.28
N PHE A 123 -8.27 -2.26 -13.17
CA PHE A 123 -8.05 -3.51 -12.46
C PHE A 123 -9.25 -4.43 -12.65
N LEU A 124 -8.99 -5.65 -13.12
CA LEU A 124 -10.01 -6.67 -13.30
C LEU A 124 -9.99 -7.64 -12.10
N TYR A 125 -11.17 -8.03 -11.66
CA TYR A 125 -11.33 -8.89 -10.48
C TYR A 125 -12.12 -10.15 -10.81
N ARG A 126 -11.75 -11.23 -10.15
CA ARG A 126 -12.58 -12.42 -9.93
C ARG A 126 -12.90 -12.46 -8.44
N ASP A 127 -14.17 -12.21 -8.07
CA ASP A 127 -14.57 -11.92 -6.70
C ASP A 127 -13.76 -10.76 -6.12
N TYR A 128 -12.97 -10.97 -5.08
CA TYR A 128 -12.08 -9.96 -4.48
C TYR A 128 -10.63 -10.06 -4.97
N LEU A 129 -10.31 -11.01 -5.85
CA LEU A 129 -8.97 -11.20 -6.38
C LEU A 129 -8.75 -10.32 -7.61
N GLN A 130 -7.77 -9.44 -7.54
CA GLN A 130 -7.30 -8.78 -8.74
C GLN A 130 -6.62 -9.82 -9.64
N VAL A 131 -7.14 -10.02 -10.84
CA VAL A 131 -6.61 -10.99 -11.79
C VAL A 131 -5.83 -10.35 -12.94
N ALA A 132 -6.06 -9.06 -13.23
CA ALA A 132 -5.36 -8.35 -14.29
C ALA A 132 -5.34 -6.83 -14.06
N GLU A 133 -4.39 -6.17 -14.73
CA GLU A 133 -4.30 -4.72 -14.88
C GLU A 133 -4.21 -4.37 -16.37
N LEU A 134 -4.99 -3.38 -16.78
CA LEU A 134 -5.01 -2.83 -18.12
C LEU A 134 -4.48 -1.39 -18.11
N ASP A 135 -3.69 -1.04 -19.13
CA ASP A 135 -3.26 0.33 -19.41
C ASP A 135 -4.30 1.01 -20.32
N LEU A 136 -4.89 2.09 -19.84
CA LEU A 136 -5.87 2.92 -20.58
C LEU A 136 -5.23 4.15 -21.26
N MET A 137 -3.91 4.30 -21.18
CA MET A 137 -3.19 5.37 -21.89
C MET A 137 -3.09 5.08 -23.39
N ARG A 138 -3.31 3.83 -23.79
CA ARG A 138 -3.26 3.37 -25.18
C ARG A 138 -4.60 3.60 -25.89
N PRO A 139 -4.63 3.76 -27.21
CA PRO A 139 -5.88 3.84 -28.00
C PRO A 139 -6.80 2.64 -27.77
N GLU A 140 -6.23 1.45 -27.60
CA GLU A 140 -6.92 0.24 -27.16
C GLU A 140 -6.33 -0.20 -25.83
N PRO A 141 -7.16 -0.46 -24.77
CA PRO A 141 -6.67 -0.91 -23.49
C PRO A 141 -5.81 -2.16 -23.61
N GLY A 142 -4.59 -2.08 -23.11
CA GLY A 142 -3.61 -3.17 -23.17
C GLY A 142 -3.41 -3.87 -21.83
N LEU A 143 -3.35 -5.21 -21.86
CA LEU A 143 -2.99 -5.99 -20.67
C LEU A 143 -1.53 -5.71 -20.29
N VAL A 144 -1.31 -5.24 -19.06
CA VAL A 144 0.05 -4.93 -18.52
C VAL A 144 0.50 -5.98 -17.53
N GLN A 145 -0.41 -6.43 -16.67
CA GLN A 145 -0.11 -7.43 -15.65
C GLN A 145 -1.28 -8.40 -15.49
N SER A 146 -0.95 -9.65 -15.17
CA SER A 146 -1.94 -10.64 -14.72
C SER A 146 -1.39 -11.44 -13.55
N TYR A 147 -2.30 -11.96 -12.72
CA TYR A 147 -1.98 -12.57 -11.43
C TYR A 147 -2.57 -13.96 -11.31
N LEU A 148 -1.75 -14.91 -10.85
CA LEU A 148 -2.18 -16.25 -10.46
C LEU A 148 -2.19 -16.35 -8.93
N TRP A 149 -3.34 -16.64 -8.38
CA TRP A 149 -3.54 -16.81 -6.94
C TRP A 149 -3.59 -18.29 -6.58
N ASP A 150 -3.24 -18.62 -5.32
CA ASP A 150 -3.30 -19.98 -4.79
C ASP A 150 -4.74 -20.52 -4.87
N PRO A 151 -5.03 -21.53 -5.69
CA PRO A 151 -6.37 -22.06 -5.84
C PRO A 151 -6.85 -22.87 -4.64
N THR A 152 -5.94 -23.26 -3.74
CA THR A 152 -6.25 -24.04 -2.54
C THR A 152 -6.74 -23.17 -1.38
N ASP A 153 -6.52 -21.85 -1.46
CA ASP A 153 -7.01 -20.89 -0.47
C ASP A 153 -8.11 -20.02 -1.09
N PRO A 154 -9.39 -20.34 -0.87
CA PRO A 154 -10.51 -19.59 -1.44
C PRO A 154 -10.64 -18.16 -0.90
N ARG A 155 -9.96 -17.83 0.19
CA ARG A 155 -9.90 -16.47 0.77
C ARG A 155 -8.72 -15.66 0.26
N ALA A 156 -7.99 -16.21 -0.68
CA ALA A 156 -6.97 -15.63 -1.51
C ALA A 156 -6.08 -14.57 -0.86
N THR A 157 -5.10 -15.07 -0.21
CA THR A 157 -4.09 -14.25 0.43
C THR A 157 -2.69 -14.55 -0.08
N ARG A 158 -2.55 -15.53 -0.99
CA ARG A 158 -1.27 -15.89 -1.60
C ARG A 158 -1.29 -15.70 -3.11
N ILE A 159 -0.50 -14.74 -3.59
CA ILE A 159 -0.15 -14.63 -5.00
C ILE A 159 0.95 -15.66 -5.29
N LEU A 160 0.79 -16.48 -6.31
CA LEU A 160 1.81 -17.46 -6.71
C LEU A 160 2.69 -16.92 -7.84
N MET A 161 2.09 -16.20 -8.78
CA MET A 161 2.78 -15.69 -9.95
C MET A 161 2.14 -14.39 -10.43
N MET A 162 2.98 -13.48 -10.92
CA MET A 162 2.59 -12.32 -11.71
C MET A 162 3.22 -12.45 -13.08
N THR A 163 2.49 -12.10 -14.13
CA THR A 163 3.04 -11.96 -15.49
C THR A 163 3.01 -10.50 -15.87
N CYS A 164 4.17 -9.94 -16.21
CA CYS A 164 4.32 -8.61 -16.80
C CYS A 164 4.29 -8.76 -18.32
N TRP A 165 3.27 -8.19 -18.97
CA TRP A 165 3.05 -8.31 -20.41
C TRP A 165 3.74 -7.18 -21.16
N LYS A 166 4.45 -7.52 -22.24
CA LYS A 166 5.08 -6.53 -23.12
C LYS A 166 4.08 -5.99 -24.15
N GLU A 167 4.43 -4.88 -24.78
CA GLU A 167 3.56 -4.20 -25.76
C GLU A 167 3.17 -5.07 -26.96
N ASN A 168 3.98 -6.08 -27.29
CA ASN A 168 3.83 -6.89 -28.50
C ASN A 168 2.90 -8.10 -28.35
N GLY A 169 2.16 -8.22 -27.26
CA GLY A 169 1.13 -9.24 -27.07
C GLY A 169 1.48 -10.33 -26.05
N MET A 170 0.55 -11.27 -25.87
CA MET A 170 0.60 -12.29 -24.81
C MET A 170 1.72 -13.35 -24.96
N ALA A 171 2.48 -13.35 -26.05
CA ALA A 171 3.56 -14.33 -26.27
C ALA A 171 4.85 -14.00 -25.49
N ASP A 172 5.03 -12.74 -25.03
CA ASP A 172 6.29 -12.24 -24.47
C ASP A 172 6.13 -11.72 -23.02
N GLY A 173 5.41 -12.43 -22.18
CA GLY A 173 5.26 -12.07 -20.77
C GLY A 173 6.47 -12.52 -19.92
N GLU A 174 6.98 -11.63 -19.06
CA GLU A 174 7.92 -12.01 -18.00
C GLU A 174 7.15 -12.59 -16.82
N HIS A 175 7.46 -13.82 -16.41
CA HIS A 175 6.84 -14.48 -15.27
C HIS A 175 7.67 -14.26 -14.01
N LEU A 176 7.01 -13.79 -12.96
CA LEU A 176 7.59 -13.58 -11.64
C LEU A 176 6.88 -14.46 -10.62
N PHE A 177 7.63 -15.28 -9.90
CA PHE A 177 7.15 -16.28 -8.95
C PHE A 177 7.40 -15.80 -7.52
N PHE A 178 6.41 -15.95 -6.65
CA PHE A 178 6.42 -15.43 -5.29
C PHE A 178 6.60 -16.56 -4.28
N THR A 179 7.48 -16.36 -3.30
CA THR A 179 7.61 -17.21 -2.12
C THR A 179 7.05 -16.50 -0.89
N HIS A 180 6.59 -17.27 0.10
CA HIS A 180 5.90 -16.75 1.27
C HIS A 180 6.43 -17.40 2.54
N ASP A 181 6.33 -16.67 3.64
CA ASP A 181 6.48 -17.21 4.99
C ASP A 181 5.19 -17.89 5.48
N ALA A 182 5.22 -18.37 6.73
CA ALA A 182 4.06 -19.02 7.35
C ALA A 182 2.89 -18.07 7.60
N LEU A 183 3.14 -16.74 7.67
CA LEU A 183 2.14 -15.69 7.81
C LEU A 183 1.61 -15.18 6.48
N LYS A 184 2.05 -15.80 5.36
CA LYS A 184 1.69 -15.47 3.98
C LYS A 184 2.30 -14.14 3.48
N ASN A 185 3.28 -13.57 4.17
CA ASN A 185 4.05 -12.45 3.65
C ASN A 185 4.93 -12.90 2.48
N VAL A 186 5.05 -12.10 1.45
CA VAL A 186 5.94 -12.37 0.31
C VAL A 186 7.39 -12.22 0.78
N THR A 187 8.18 -13.28 0.72
CA THR A 187 9.59 -13.27 1.16
C THR A 187 10.58 -13.03 0.03
N SER A 188 10.29 -13.55 -1.16
CA SER A 188 11.13 -13.31 -2.34
C SER A 188 10.32 -13.40 -3.63
N ILE A 189 10.88 -12.79 -4.68
CA ILE A 189 10.38 -12.88 -6.05
C ILE A 189 11.50 -13.45 -6.92
N PHE A 190 11.16 -14.43 -7.74
CA PHE A 190 12.08 -15.07 -8.70
C PHE A 190 11.53 -14.93 -10.12
N ASP A 191 12.43 -14.83 -11.12
CA ASP A 191 12.04 -14.93 -12.52
C ASP A 191 11.99 -16.39 -13.00
N GLY A 192 11.68 -16.58 -14.29
CA GLY A 192 11.63 -17.91 -14.92
C GLY A 192 12.97 -18.65 -15.00
N GLU A 193 14.08 -17.95 -14.82
CA GLU A 193 15.45 -18.50 -14.79
C GLU A 193 15.91 -18.80 -13.35
N GLN A 194 15.00 -18.71 -12.37
CA GLN A 194 15.26 -18.90 -10.94
C GLN A 194 16.19 -17.84 -10.34
N THR A 195 16.39 -16.72 -11.02
CA THR A 195 17.13 -15.59 -10.48
C THR A 195 16.25 -14.81 -9.51
N ARG A 196 16.75 -14.54 -8.30
CA ARG A 196 16.01 -13.74 -7.32
C ARG A 196 16.02 -12.27 -7.71
N ARG A 197 14.85 -11.72 -8.01
CA ARG A 197 14.63 -10.34 -8.43
C ARG A 197 14.37 -9.39 -7.24
N ALA A 198 13.79 -9.90 -6.16
CA ALA A 198 13.56 -9.14 -4.94
C ALA A 198 13.59 -10.05 -3.71
N ARG A 199 13.92 -9.46 -2.56
CA ARG A 199 13.81 -10.04 -1.23
C ARG A 199 13.15 -9.01 -0.32
N TYR A 200 12.24 -9.48 0.51
CA TYR A 200 11.50 -8.67 1.48
C TYR A 200 11.80 -9.16 2.89
N GLU A 201 12.04 -8.22 3.76
CA GLU A 201 12.14 -8.40 5.21
C GLU A 201 11.08 -7.49 5.85
N TYR A 202 10.39 -8.00 6.83
CA TYR A 202 9.27 -7.31 7.45
C TYR A 202 9.61 -6.92 8.88
N ALA A 203 9.15 -5.76 9.31
CA ALA A 203 9.11 -5.39 10.72
C ALA A 203 8.11 -6.31 11.47
N PRO A 204 8.07 -6.31 12.81
CA PRO A 204 7.25 -7.24 13.61
C PRO A 204 5.75 -7.26 13.26
N PHE A 205 5.26 -6.20 12.64
CA PHE A 205 3.84 -6.08 12.23
C PHE A 205 3.64 -6.08 10.70
N GLY A 206 4.66 -6.38 9.90
CA GLY A 206 4.62 -6.46 8.44
C GLY A 206 5.07 -5.19 7.73
#